data_acb178d5919b1b1167b54ae711eec03d
#
_entry.id   acb178d5919b1b1167b54ae711eec03d
#
_cell.length_a   1.000
_cell.length_b   1.000
_cell.length_c   1.000
_cell.angle_alpha   90.00
_cell.angle_beta   90.00
_cell.angle_gamma   90.00
#
_symmetry.space_group_name_H-M   'P 1'
#
loop_
_entity.id
_entity.type
_entity.pdbx_description
1 polymer ?
#
loop_
_entity_poly.entity_id
_entity_poly.type
_entity_poly.pdbx_seq_one_letter_code
_entity_poly.pdbx_strand_id
1 'polypeptide(L)'
;MTNSLKPGALMFPLMAPFLLSGCTWLWSSQYDALKDQNQQLQQQVTTQSAEIATDKAQISRLQGAIKYTVNSDQLFAPGSWQMSAQGKQIIAKMASQLAPSQQNKLLVKGYTDNAPIGPALQRQGVTSNQILSQKRADAVMQYLISQGLKSDLVSAQGFGDEDPVASNDTAQGRAKNRRVELTLATPTS
;
A
#
# COMPACT_ATOMS: atom_id res chain seq x y z
N MET A 1 89.58 -43.26 54.57
CA MET A 1 89.40 -42.14 53.67
C MET A 1 87.96 -42.10 53.28
N THR A 2 87.19 -41.42 54.09
CA THR A 2 85.72 -41.42 54.01
C THR A 2 85.23 -39.99 53.65
N ASN A 3 84.65 -39.86 52.52
CA ASN A 3 84.02 -38.60 52.10
C ASN A 3 82.54 -38.65 52.32
N SER A 4 82.10 -37.84 53.23
CA SER A 4 80.70 -37.65 53.61
C SER A 4 80.07 -36.64 52.66
N LEU A 5 79.03 -37.04 51.93
CA LEU A 5 78.17 -36.15 51.15
C LEU A 5 76.96 -35.82 52.02
N LYS A 6 76.75 -34.51 52.23
CA LYS A 6 75.57 -33.95 52.88
C LYS A 6 74.42 -33.86 51.85
N PRO A 7 73.17 -34.13 52.20
CA PRO A 7 72.01 -33.90 51.32
C PRO A 7 71.62 -32.45 51.34
N GLY A 8 71.58 -31.86 50.14
CA GLY A 8 71.05 -30.49 49.91
C GLY A 8 69.54 -30.52 49.96
N ALA A 9 68.96 -29.67 50.77
CA ALA A 9 67.52 -29.44 50.83
C ALA A 9 67.06 -28.68 49.56
N LEU A 10 66.23 -29.33 48.74
CA LEU A 10 65.55 -28.71 47.66
C LEU A 10 64.33 -27.92 48.24
N MET A 11 64.51 -26.62 48.32
CA MET A 11 63.40 -25.66 48.52
C MET A 11 62.58 -25.61 47.29
N PHE A 12 61.37 -26.17 47.27
CA PHE A 12 60.36 -25.91 46.27
C PHE A 12 59.74 -24.54 46.60
N PRO A 13 59.67 -23.59 45.60
CA PRO A 13 58.91 -22.40 45.80
C PRO A 13 57.42 -22.76 45.71
N LEU A 14 56.65 -22.38 46.71
CA LEU A 14 55.19 -22.36 46.70
C LEU A 14 54.75 -21.46 45.52
N MET A 15 54.40 -22.06 44.40
CA MET A 15 53.70 -21.39 43.33
C MET A 15 52.28 -21.09 43.83
N ALA A 16 52.01 -19.84 44.12
CA ALA A 16 50.71 -19.38 44.51
C ALA A 16 49.70 -19.57 43.36
N PRO A 17 48.47 -20.07 43.63
CA PRO A 17 47.42 -20.16 42.64
C PRO A 17 46.72 -18.80 42.47
N PHE A 18 47.39 -17.81 41.87
CA PHE A 18 46.84 -16.44 41.74
C PHE A 18 46.49 -16.03 40.31
N LEU A 19 46.45 -16.97 39.34
CA LEU A 19 46.20 -16.60 37.95
C LEU A 19 44.86 -17.10 37.38
N LEU A 20 43.98 -17.73 38.15
CA LEU A 20 42.68 -18.19 37.62
C LEU A 20 41.50 -17.29 37.98
N SER A 21 41.63 -16.35 38.90
CA SER A 21 40.52 -15.45 39.29
C SER A 21 40.27 -14.27 38.34
N GLY A 22 41.23 -13.86 37.55
CA GLY A 22 41.11 -12.72 36.62
C GLY A 22 40.34 -13.06 35.34
N CYS A 23 40.46 -14.30 34.86
CA CYS A 23 39.81 -14.66 33.58
C CYS A 23 38.30 -14.86 33.74
N THR A 24 37.83 -15.35 34.88
CA THR A 24 36.38 -15.56 35.09
C THR A 24 35.64 -14.25 35.27
N TRP A 25 36.25 -13.25 35.86
CA TRP A 25 35.59 -11.95 36.04
C TRP A 25 35.52 -11.13 34.73
N LEU A 26 36.52 -11.20 33.88
CA LEU A 26 36.50 -10.58 32.54
C LEU A 26 35.46 -11.24 31.63
N TRP A 27 35.28 -12.55 31.70
CA TRP A 27 34.30 -13.30 30.93
C TRP A 27 32.85 -13.01 31.37
N SER A 28 32.61 -12.88 32.67
CA SER A 28 31.28 -12.56 33.18
C SER A 28 30.88 -11.12 32.76
N SER A 29 31.77 -10.13 32.86
CA SER A 29 31.45 -8.76 32.48
C SER A 29 31.20 -8.60 30.98
N GLN A 30 31.91 -9.31 30.12
CA GLN A 30 31.65 -9.32 28.69
C GLN A 30 30.33 -10.02 28.34
N TYR A 31 30.02 -11.10 29.02
CA TYR A 31 28.75 -11.82 28.86
C TYR A 31 27.55 -10.96 29.29
N ASP A 32 27.66 -10.27 30.41
CA ASP A 32 26.61 -9.38 30.91
C ASP A 32 26.43 -8.17 29.97
N ALA A 33 27.50 -7.57 29.49
CA ALA A 33 27.43 -6.49 28.49
C ALA A 33 26.78 -6.94 27.19
N LEU A 34 27.09 -8.15 26.70
CA LEU A 34 26.48 -8.70 25.48
C LEU A 34 24.99 -9.02 25.70
N LYS A 35 24.62 -9.51 26.89
CA LYS A 35 23.22 -9.75 27.27
C LYS A 35 22.42 -8.46 27.31
N ASP A 36 22.99 -7.41 27.92
CA ASP A 36 22.36 -6.08 27.98
C ASP A 36 22.19 -5.50 26.57
N GLN A 37 23.21 -5.62 25.73
CA GLN A 37 23.14 -5.19 24.33
C GLN A 37 22.06 -5.95 23.54
N ASN A 38 21.94 -7.27 23.74
CA ASN A 38 20.88 -8.07 23.13
C ASN A 38 19.49 -7.64 23.61
N GLN A 39 19.33 -7.35 24.90
CA GLN A 39 18.05 -6.84 25.43
C GLN A 39 17.69 -5.46 24.85
N GLN A 40 18.67 -4.56 24.73
CA GLN A 40 18.46 -3.26 24.10
C GLN A 40 18.08 -3.41 22.62
N LEU A 41 18.77 -4.27 21.88
CA LEU A 41 18.43 -4.56 20.48
C LEU A 41 17.03 -5.15 20.33
N GLN A 42 16.64 -6.07 21.19
CA GLN A 42 15.28 -6.65 21.18
C GLN A 42 14.22 -5.59 21.48
N GLN A 43 14.45 -4.68 22.44
CA GLN A 43 13.56 -3.57 22.71
C GLN A 43 13.46 -2.62 21.50
N GLN A 44 14.59 -2.32 20.88
CA GLN A 44 14.65 -1.47 19.71
C GLN A 44 13.89 -2.09 18.52
N VAL A 45 14.06 -3.39 18.25
CA VAL A 45 13.32 -4.13 17.22
C VAL A 45 11.82 -4.10 17.52
N THR A 46 11.42 -4.29 18.77
CA THR A 46 10.00 -4.26 19.19
C THR A 46 9.39 -2.87 18.96
N THR A 47 10.10 -1.82 19.35
CA THR A 47 9.65 -0.43 19.17
C THR A 47 9.53 -0.08 17.69
N GLN A 48 10.55 -0.38 16.89
CA GLN A 48 10.53 -0.15 15.44
C GLN A 48 9.42 -0.95 14.74
N SER A 49 9.16 -2.18 15.18
CA SER A 49 8.08 -3.00 14.64
C SER A 49 6.70 -2.37 14.92
N ALA A 50 6.50 -1.79 16.09
CA ALA A 50 5.27 -1.08 16.46
C ALA A 50 5.10 0.22 15.66
N GLU A 51 6.17 0.98 15.45
CA GLU A 51 6.17 2.18 14.59
C GLU A 51 5.81 1.81 13.14
N ILE A 52 6.47 0.80 12.58
CA ILE A 52 6.18 0.32 11.22
C ILE A 52 4.71 -0.13 11.09
N ALA A 53 4.16 -0.79 12.10
CA ALA A 53 2.75 -1.20 12.08
C ALA A 53 1.81 0.02 12.10
N THR A 54 2.13 1.05 12.89
CA THR A 54 1.39 2.31 12.96
C THR A 54 1.45 3.06 11.64
N ASP A 55 2.64 3.20 11.06
CA ASP A 55 2.84 3.87 9.76
C ASP A 55 2.10 3.14 8.64
N LYS A 56 2.16 1.81 8.60
CA LYS A 56 1.39 1.01 7.64
C LYS A 56 -0.12 1.23 7.78
N ALA A 57 -0.64 1.29 9.01
CA ALA A 57 -2.05 1.56 9.25
C ALA A 57 -2.43 2.98 8.80
N GLN A 58 -1.57 3.98 9.02
CA GLN A 58 -1.79 5.35 8.58
C GLN A 58 -1.71 5.47 7.05
N ILE A 59 -0.72 4.86 6.41
CA ILE A 59 -0.62 4.77 4.95
C ILE A 59 -1.86 4.12 4.37
N SER A 60 -2.33 3.03 4.95
CA SER A 60 -3.56 2.34 4.51
C SER A 60 -4.80 3.23 4.61
N ARG A 61 -4.96 3.98 5.72
CA ARG A 61 -6.05 4.96 5.88
C ARG A 61 -5.97 6.07 4.83
N LEU A 62 -4.79 6.62 4.59
CA LEU A 62 -4.57 7.68 3.60
C LEU A 62 -4.82 7.16 2.17
N GLN A 63 -4.40 5.96 1.85
CA GLN A 63 -4.65 5.32 0.55
C GLN A 63 -6.14 5.06 0.31
N GLY A 64 -6.89 4.65 1.33
CA GLY A 64 -8.34 4.50 1.25
C GLY A 64 -9.09 5.84 1.07
N ALA A 65 -8.45 6.96 1.41
CA ALA A 65 -8.97 8.31 1.19
C ALA A 65 -8.60 8.89 -0.19
N ILE A 66 -7.71 8.23 -0.96
CA ILE A 66 -7.35 8.70 -2.30
C ILE A 66 -8.47 8.37 -3.26
N LYS A 67 -9.18 9.41 -3.63
CA LYS A 67 -10.27 9.38 -4.61
C LYS A 67 -9.96 10.36 -5.73
N TYR A 68 -9.84 9.85 -6.94
CA TYR A 68 -9.74 10.67 -8.14
C TYR A 68 -11.11 10.77 -8.79
N THR A 69 -11.57 11.99 -9.05
CA THR A 69 -12.84 12.22 -9.75
C THR A 69 -12.56 12.89 -11.09
N VAL A 70 -13.08 12.31 -12.16
CA VAL A 70 -12.98 12.84 -13.51
C VAL A 70 -14.38 13.00 -14.09
N ASN A 71 -14.64 14.15 -14.73
CA ASN A 71 -15.90 14.38 -15.40
C ASN A 71 -16.04 13.45 -16.62
N SER A 72 -17.18 12.80 -16.76
CA SER A 72 -17.47 11.87 -17.86
C SER A 72 -17.40 12.55 -19.24
N ASP A 73 -17.75 13.84 -19.33
CA ASP A 73 -17.73 14.57 -20.60
C ASP A 73 -16.29 14.78 -21.14
N GLN A 74 -15.28 14.69 -20.27
CA GLN A 74 -13.87 14.70 -20.67
C GLN A 74 -13.37 13.31 -21.09
N LEU A 75 -13.97 12.25 -20.54
CA LEU A 75 -13.52 10.88 -20.79
C LEU A 75 -14.16 10.25 -22.01
N PHE A 76 -15.41 10.56 -22.29
CA PHE A 76 -16.21 9.88 -23.30
C PHE A 76 -16.69 10.84 -24.39
N ALA A 77 -16.93 10.30 -25.58
CA ALA A 77 -17.66 11.02 -26.62
C ALA A 77 -19.09 11.34 -26.18
N PRO A 78 -19.70 12.43 -26.62
CA PRO A 78 -21.05 12.80 -26.27
C PRO A 78 -22.05 11.65 -26.52
N GLY A 79 -22.86 11.35 -25.51
CA GLY A 79 -23.86 10.27 -25.59
C GLY A 79 -23.26 8.88 -25.82
N SER A 80 -22.06 8.60 -25.30
CA SER A 80 -21.37 7.35 -25.52
C SER A 80 -20.72 6.84 -24.21
N TRP A 81 -20.28 5.58 -24.24
CA TRP A 81 -19.37 4.96 -23.28
C TRP A 81 -17.99 4.68 -23.89
N GLN A 82 -17.80 5.01 -25.16
CA GLN A 82 -16.48 4.89 -25.82
C GLN A 82 -15.58 6.04 -25.40
N MET A 83 -14.39 5.71 -24.96
CA MET A 83 -13.42 6.71 -24.51
C MET A 83 -12.95 7.57 -25.69
N SER A 84 -12.98 8.89 -25.50
CA SER A 84 -12.41 9.85 -26.41
C SER A 84 -10.86 9.77 -26.42
N ALA A 85 -10.22 10.34 -27.42
CA ALA A 85 -8.76 10.44 -27.47
C ALA A 85 -8.21 11.20 -26.24
N GLN A 86 -8.87 12.28 -25.84
CA GLN A 86 -8.53 13.06 -24.66
C GLN A 86 -8.72 12.22 -23.38
N GLY A 87 -9.84 11.49 -23.26
CA GLY A 87 -10.11 10.61 -22.13
C GLY A 87 -9.05 9.53 -21.96
N LYS A 88 -8.61 8.93 -23.07
CA LYS A 88 -7.50 7.97 -23.06
C LYS A 88 -6.20 8.58 -22.54
N GLN A 89 -5.87 9.82 -22.94
CA GLN A 89 -4.67 10.50 -22.44
C GLN A 89 -4.74 10.78 -20.94
N ILE A 90 -5.90 11.23 -20.44
CA ILE A 90 -6.12 11.47 -19.00
C ILE A 90 -5.91 10.18 -18.23
N ILE A 91 -6.56 9.09 -18.64
CA ILE A 91 -6.46 7.80 -17.93
C ILE A 91 -5.07 7.18 -18.08
N ALA A 92 -4.39 7.31 -19.23
CA ALA A 92 -3.01 6.84 -19.40
C ALA A 92 -2.04 7.54 -18.44
N LYS A 93 -2.19 8.86 -18.25
CA LYS A 93 -1.39 9.60 -17.27
C LYS A 93 -1.63 9.12 -15.84
N MET A 94 -2.88 8.83 -15.49
CA MET A 94 -3.19 8.25 -14.17
C MET A 94 -2.60 6.83 -14.04
N ALA A 95 -2.72 6.01 -15.07
CA ALA A 95 -2.15 4.66 -15.06
C ALA A 95 -0.63 4.68 -14.87
N SER A 96 0.09 5.56 -15.54
CA SER A 96 1.55 5.67 -15.41
C SER A 96 2.01 6.03 -13.99
N GLN A 97 1.18 6.71 -13.22
CA GLN A 97 1.45 7.04 -11.82
C GLN A 97 1.08 5.89 -10.85
N LEU A 98 0.06 5.13 -11.18
CA LEU A 98 -0.46 4.07 -10.31
C LEU A 98 0.20 2.71 -10.54
N ALA A 99 0.50 2.35 -11.79
CA ALA A 99 0.98 1.02 -12.16
C ALA A 99 2.30 0.61 -11.48
N PRO A 100 3.34 1.48 -11.36
CA PRO A 100 4.63 1.07 -10.78
C PRO A 100 4.55 0.65 -9.31
N SER A 101 3.58 1.19 -8.57
CA SER A 101 3.44 0.98 -7.12
C SER A 101 2.11 0.32 -6.73
N GLN A 102 1.38 -0.26 -7.69
CA GLN A 102 0.06 -0.83 -7.42
C GLN A 102 0.15 -2.03 -6.48
N GLN A 103 -0.31 -1.86 -5.26
CA GLN A 103 -0.45 -2.91 -4.23
C GLN A 103 -1.90 -3.05 -3.77
N ASN A 104 -2.72 -2.02 -3.95
CA ASN A 104 -4.09 -1.95 -3.48
C ASN A 104 -5.07 -2.15 -4.63
N LYS A 105 -6.26 -2.66 -4.29
CA LYS A 105 -7.37 -2.75 -5.23
C LYS A 105 -7.83 -1.35 -5.63
N LEU A 106 -8.08 -1.14 -6.91
CA LEU A 106 -8.64 0.08 -7.47
C LEU A 106 -10.09 -0.22 -7.91
N LEU A 107 -11.04 0.54 -7.37
CA LEU A 107 -12.43 0.48 -7.79
C LEU A 107 -12.75 1.68 -8.68
N VAL A 108 -13.16 1.41 -9.90
CA VAL A 108 -13.66 2.40 -10.87
C VAL A 108 -15.17 2.47 -10.73
N LYS A 109 -15.69 3.62 -10.30
CA LYS A 109 -17.14 3.88 -10.12
C LYS A 109 -17.63 4.81 -11.19
N GLY A 110 -18.66 4.40 -11.94
CA GLY A 110 -19.33 5.23 -12.94
C GLY A 110 -20.63 5.82 -12.41
N TYR A 111 -20.88 7.09 -12.71
CA TYR A 111 -22.11 7.80 -12.34
C TYR A 111 -22.67 8.58 -13.54
N THR A 112 -23.97 8.77 -13.57
CA THR A 112 -24.68 9.63 -14.51
C THR A 112 -25.39 10.76 -13.78
N ASP A 113 -25.99 11.68 -14.54
CA ASP A 113 -27.07 12.51 -14.06
C ASP A 113 -28.41 11.72 -14.16
N ASN A 114 -29.50 12.34 -13.76
CA ASN A 114 -30.85 11.74 -13.79
C ASN A 114 -31.57 11.87 -15.16
N ALA A 115 -30.87 12.33 -16.21
CA ALA A 115 -31.48 12.44 -17.53
C ALA A 115 -31.83 11.05 -18.09
N PRO A 116 -32.96 10.88 -18.76
CA PRO A 116 -33.33 9.62 -19.37
C PRO A 116 -32.38 9.26 -20.52
N ILE A 117 -32.20 7.96 -20.72
CA ILE A 117 -31.35 7.46 -21.82
C ILE A 117 -31.96 7.82 -23.18
N GLY A 118 -31.17 8.47 -24.02
CA GLY A 118 -31.59 8.86 -25.34
C GLY A 118 -31.73 7.69 -26.33
N PRO A 119 -32.53 7.86 -27.41
CA PRO A 119 -32.84 6.78 -28.36
C PRO A 119 -31.63 6.14 -29.04
N ALA A 120 -30.55 6.92 -29.24
CA ALA A 120 -29.31 6.42 -29.84
C ALA A 120 -28.63 5.35 -28.95
N LEU A 121 -28.59 5.57 -27.65
CA LEU A 121 -28.05 4.60 -26.68
C LEU A 121 -29.00 3.41 -26.51
N GLN A 122 -30.33 3.65 -26.49
CA GLN A 122 -31.32 2.56 -26.40
C GLN A 122 -31.18 1.57 -27.56
N ARG A 123 -30.97 2.03 -28.80
CA ARG A 123 -30.72 1.17 -29.97
C ARG A 123 -29.43 0.34 -29.83
N GLN A 124 -28.51 0.74 -29.00
CA GLN A 124 -27.27 0.02 -28.68
C GLN A 124 -27.39 -0.85 -27.43
N GLY A 125 -28.63 -1.06 -26.92
CA GLY A 125 -28.89 -1.89 -25.75
C GLY A 125 -28.62 -1.24 -24.42
N VAL A 126 -28.39 0.09 -24.39
CA VAL A 126 -28.25 0.86 -23.14
C VAL A 126 -29.62 1.46 -22.80
N THR A 127 -30.33 0.80 -21.89
CA THR A 127 -31.72 1.14 -21.56
C THR A 127 -31.86 1.89 -20.23
N SER A 128 -30.81 1.98 -19.43
CA SER A 128 -30.84 2.67 -18.12
C SER A 128 -29.51 3.38 -17.82
N ASN A 129 -29.56 4.34 -16.88
CA ASN A 129 -28.39 5.01 -16.33
C ASN A 129 -27.43 4.04 -15.65
N GLN A 130 -27.98 2.99 -15.02
CA GLN A 130 -27.20 1.91 -14.43
C GLN A 130 -26.33 1.19 -15.47
N ILE A 131 -26.90 0.82 -16.61
CA ILE A 131 -26.19 0.16 -17.71
C ILE A 131 -25.15 1.11 -18.32
N LEU A 132 -25.48 2.39 -18.51
CA LEU A 132 -24.56 3.38 -19.08
C LEU A 132 -23.35 3.59 -18.19
N SER A 133 -23.58 3.79 -16.89
CA SER A 133 -22.51 3.99 -15.91
C SER A 133 -21.62 2.77 -15.77
N GLN A 134 -22.20 1.54 -15.82
CA GLN A 134 -21.42 0.30 -15.81
C GLN A 134 -20.52 0.20 -17.04
N LYS A 135 -21.05 0.40 -18.25
CA LYS A 135 -20.26 0.36 -19.50
C LYS A 135 -19.12 1.39 -19.49
N ARG A 136 -19.36 2.58 -18.91
CA ARG A 136 -18.32 3.61 -18.75
C ARG A 136 -17.22 3.20 -17.78
N ALA A 137 -17.60 2.66 -16.62
CA ALA A 137 -16.67 2.14 -15.64
C ALA A 137 -15.82 0.99 -16.22
N ASP A 138 -16.44 0.06 -16.94
CA ASP A 138 -15.76 -1.06 -17.62
C ASP A 138 -14.76 -0.57 -18.66
N ALA A 139 -15.14 0.43 -19.48
CA ALA A 139 -14.24 0.98 -20.49
C ALA A 139 -12.99 1.62 -19.86
N VAL A 140 -13.16 2.35 -18.74
CA VAL A 140 -12.02 2.92 -18.00
C VAL A 140 -11.18 1.81 -17.38
N MET A 141 -11.78 0.81 -16.73
CA MET A 141 -11.09 -0.34 -16.15
C MET A 141 -10.24 -1.06 -17.21
N GLN A 142 -10.85 -1.43 -18.33
CA GLN A 142 -10.14 -2.13 -19.41
C GLN A 142 -8.98 -1.30 -19.96
N TYR A 143 -9.15 -0.01 -20.09
CA TYR A 143 -8.09 0.87 -20.56
C TYR A 143 -6.96 1.00 -19.54
N LEU A 144 -7.26 1.12 -18.23
CA LEU A 144 -6.26 1.10 -17.16
C LEU A 144 -5.43 -0.20 -17.19
N ILE A 145 -6.07 -1.35 -17.36
CA ILE A 145 -5.39 -2.65 -17.48
C ILE A 145 -4.49 -2.68 -18.71
N SER A 146 -4.96 -2.16 -19.85
CA SER A 146 -4.15 -2.06 -21.08
C SER A 146 -2.92 -1.15 -20.92
N GLN A 147 -2.94 -0.23 -19.95
CA GLN A 147 -1.83 0.66 -19.61
C GLN A 147 -0.93 0.11 -18.49
N GLY A 148 -1.09 -1.16 -18.12
CA GLY A 148 -0.17 -1.86 -17.22
C GLY A 148 -0.64 -2.02 -15.78
N LEU A 149 -1.88 -1.67 -15.44
CA LEU A 149 -2.44 -2.03 -14.14
C LEU A 149 -2.74 -3.54 -14.06
N LYS A 150 -2.61 -4.11 -12.89
CA LYS A 150 -2.86 -5.54 -12.63
C LYS A 150 -4.37 -5.80 -12.67
N SER A 151 -4.80 -6.71 -13.53
CA SER A 151 -6.22 -7.02 -13.75
C SER A 151 -6.94 -7.56 -12.52
N ASP A 152 -6.24 -8.28 -11.65
CA ASP A 152 -6.73 -8.82 -10.37
C ASP A 152 -6.91 -7.73 -9.28
N LEU A 153 -6.32 -6.56 -9.51
CA LEU A 153 -6.41 -5.43 -8.59
C LEU A 153 -7.28 -4.28 -9.12
N VAL A 154 -7.96 -4.42 -10.25
CA VAL A 154 -8.88 -3.39 -10.77
C VAL A 154 -10.27 -3.97 -10.93
N SER A 155 -11.27 -3.24 -10.46
CA SER A 155 -12.69 -3.59 -10.62
C SER A 155 -13.49 -2.38 -11.06
N ALA A 156 -14.67 -2.62 -11.65
CA ALA A 156 -15.56 -1.56 -12.13
C ALA A 156 -16.97 -1.77 -11.63
N GLN A 157 -17.66 -0.68 -11.29
CA GLN A 157 -19.04 -0.69 -10.86
C GLN A 157 -19.77 0.56 -11.34
N GLY A 158 -20.94 0.38 -11.94
CA GLY A 158 -21.88 1.46 -12.26
C GLY A 158 -22.80 1.74 -11.10
N PHE A 159 -23.18 2.98 -10.92
CA PHE A 159 -24.11 3.45 -9.90
C PHE A 159 -25.30 4.21 -10.50
N GLY A 160 -25.37 4.35 -11.82
CA GLY A 160 -26.41 5.13 -12.46
C GLY A 160 -26.43 6.58 -11.98
N ASP A 161 -27.60 7.07 -11.65
CA ASP A 161 -27.86 8.40 -11.09
C ASP A 161 -27.97 8.40 -9.54
N GLU A 162 -27.56 7.33 -8.91
CA GLU A 162 -27.39 7.24 -7.46
C GLU A 162 -26.24 8.14 -6.97
N ASP A 163 -26.31 8.59 -5.72
CA ASP A 163 -25.30 9.42 -5.06
C ASP A 163 -24.95 10.73 -5.82
N PRO A 164 -25.91 11.59 -6.15
CA PRO A 164 -25.64 12.85 -6.81
C PRO A 164 -24.80 13.77 -5.91
N VAL A 165 -23.73 14.34 -6.46
CA VAL A 165 -22.85 15.29 -5.75
C VAL A 165 -23.29 16.75 -5.92
N ALA A 166 -24.29 17.00 -6.77
CA ALA A 166 -24.91 18.30 -6.99
C ALA A 166 -26.37 18.13 -7.42
N SER A 167 -27.15 19.22 -7.36
CA SER A 167 -28.54 19.18 -7.83
C SER A 167 -28.64 18.83 -9.32
N ASN A 168 -29.53 17.90 -9.66
CA ASN A 168 -29.86 17.56 -11.04
C ASN A 168 -30.74 18.60 -11.75
N ASP A 169 -31.26 19.60 -11.04
CA ASP A 169 -32.12 20.63 -11.62
C ASP A 169 -31.36 21.60 -12.52
N THR A 170 -30.07 21.76 -12.25
CA THR A 170 -29.21 22.67 -13.01
C THR A 170 -28.29 21.92 -14.00
N ALA A 171 -28.03 22.51 -15.15
CA ALA A 171 -27.09 21.93 -16.12
C ALA A 171 -25.69 21.74 -15.53
N GLN A 172 -25.27 22.68 -14.67
CA GLN A 172 -23.97 22.62 -13.97
C GLN A 172 -23.92 21.47 -12.96
N GLY A 173 -25.02 21.25 -12.21
CA GLY A 173 -25.11 20.15 -11.27
C GLY A 173 -25.13 18.79 -11.97
N ARG A 174 -25.91 18.66 -13.04
CA ARG A 174 -25.88 17.44 -13.87
C ARG A 174 -24.50 17.13 -14.42
N ALA A 175 -23.75 18.16 -14.88
CA ALA A 175 -22.38 17.96 -15.34
C ALA A 175 -21.44 17.44 -14.24
N LYS A 176 -21.61 17.86 -12.99
CA LYS A 176 -20.86 17.32 -11.83
C LYS A 176 -21.25 15.88 -11.49
N ASN A 177 -22.53 15.52 -11.67
CA ASN A 177 -23.03 14.18 -11.42
C ASN A 177 -22.51 13.17 -12.46
N ARG A 178 -22.35 13.58 -13.72
CA ARG A 178 -21.71 12.76 -14.78
C ARG A 178 -20.23 12.64 -14.52
N ARG A 179 -19.82 11.65 -13.72
CA ARG A 179 -18.44 11.48 -13.28
C ARG A 179 -18.00 10.01 -13.25
N VAL A 180 -16.69 9.81 -13.30
CA VAL A 180 -16.03 8.57 -12.94
C VAL A 180 -15.13 8.83 -11.74
N GLU A 181 -15.25 7.99 -10.73
CA GLU A 181 -14.42 8.03 -9.55
C GLU A 181 -13.51 6.81 -9.52
N LEU A 182 -12.22 7.03 -9.25
CA LEU A 182 -11.25 5.99 -9.00
C LEU A 182 -10.90 6.03 -7.53
N THR A 183 -11.22 4.96 -6.80
CA THR A 183 -11.00 4.86 -5.36
C THR A 183 -10.04 3.70 -5.09
N LEU A 184 -8.93 3.98 -4.40
CA LEU A 184 -8.07 2.93 -3.89
C LEU A 184 -8.76 2.29 -2.67
N ALA A 185 -9.01 1.00 -2.74
CA ALA A 185 -9.52 0.27 -1.59
C ALA A 185 -8.39 0.06 -0.57
N THR A 186 -8.70 0.23 0.71
CA THR A 186 -7.79 -0.19 1.77
C THR A 186 -7.56 -1.69 1.67
N PRO A 187 -6.35 -2.19 1.92
CA PRO A 187 -6.13 -3.62 2.08
C PRO A 187 -7.06 -4.11 3.19
N THR A 188 -7.96 -5.04 2.86
CA THR A 188 -8.66 -5.80 3.89
C THR A 188 -7.62 -6.72 4.53
N SER A 189 -7.28 -6.41 5.78
CA SER A 189 -6.49 -7.29 6.67
C SER A 189 -7.17 -8.62 6.85
#